data_0f5ee052e3b6a07a755bc226040605f4
#
_entry.id   0f5ee052e3b6a07a755bc226040605f4
#
_cell.length_a   1.000
_cell.length_b   1.000
_cell.length_c   1.000
_cell.angle_alpha   90.00
_cell.angle_beta   90.00
_cell.angle_gamma   90.00
#
_symmetry.space_group_name_H-M   'P 1'
#
loop_
_entity.id
_entity.type
_entity.pdbx_description
1 polymer ?
#
loop_
_entity_poly.entity_id
_entity_poly.type
_entity_poly.pdbx_seq_one_letter_code
_entity_poly.pdbx_strand_id
1 'polypeptide(L)'
;PQYFVAILFATSLYWMYLLYAPFLLTITIAALLAISTANIQNLFYKLFKSRLVAALASSFLLAVLFFAPLGYFLATLTMKLKNIEPEVYLGIEAYIKEFIANPPTYLAFLEPYAKEALKEWNVSSLASKVISMTGTIGAFSAGFLKNAFLTIIFYFFAQYNGAYIVEFLKRVVQMSVEETTLIAKEISSVMSVVFYSIITTAMFEGVLFGVAISFIGYNGLLFGIMYGFASLIPVVGGILMWLPFMIYEFSIGETSNAIFIAIYSIVVISIIADTFVKPLIIKEINNRMLKEDDTRINELIIFFAIIAGLATFGFWGMILGPAITAFFLTVLKLFEARTKECEDSSSSDKSQDNHF
;
A
#
# COMPACT_ATOMS: atom_id res chain seq x y z
N PRO A 1 46.42 11.87 8.88
CA PRO A 1 45.19 12.61 9.29
C PRO A 1 43.94 12.13 8.54
N GLN A 2 44.00 11.89 7.22
CA GLN A 2 42.86 11.52 6.42
C GLN A 2 42.24 10.16 6.84
N TYR A 3 43.06 9.15 7.10
CA TYR A 3 42.59 7.83 7.57
C TYR A 3 41.91 7.89 8.95
N PHE A 4 42.40 8.75 9.84
CA PHE A 4 41.76 8.93 11.14
C PHE A 4 40.36 9.53 11.00
N VAL A 5 40.18 10.54 10.17
CA VAL A 5 38.86 11.15 9.89
C VAL A 5 37.93 10.14 9.23
N ALA A 6 38.43 9.31 8.28
CA ALA A 6 37.65 8.27 7.64
C ALA A 6 37.17 7.19 8.64
N ILE A 7 38.04 6.75 9.56
CA ILE A 7 37.67 5.79 10.61
C ILE A 7 36.64 6.40 11.56
N LEU A 8 36.82 7.65 11.96
CA LEU A 8 35.90 8.36 12.85
C LEU A 8 34.53 8.53 12.17
N PHE A 9 34.51 8.85 10.87
CA PHE A 9 33.30 8.94 10.08
C PHE A 9 32.60 7.56 9.97
N ALA A 10 33.33 6.51 9.63
CA ALA A 10 32.77 5.15 9.53
C ALA A 10 32.21 4.67 10.88
N THR A 11 32.87 4.97 11.98
CA THR A 11 32.42 4.64 13.34
C THR A 11 31.13 5.43 13.68
N SER A 12 31.10 6.72 13.38
CA SER A 12 29.90 7.54 13.62
C SER A 12 28.71 7.09 12.75
N LEU A 13 28.97 6.69 11.50
CA LEU A 13 27.95 6.14 10.60
C LEU A 13 27.38 4.82 11.13
N TYR A 14 28.25 3.94 11.66
CA TYR A 14 27.82 2.69 12.25
C TYR A 14 26.92 2.91 13.47
N TRP A 15 27.31 3.80 14.39
CA TRP A 15 26.48 4.15 15.55
C TRP A 15 25.18 4.83 15.15
N MET A 16 25.22 5.70 14.15
CA MET A 16 24.02 6.34 13.59
C MET A 16 23.07 5.29 12.98
N TYR A 17 23.59 4.33 12.21
CA TYR A 17 22.80 3.23 11.68
C TYR A 17 22.14 2.42 12.80
N LEU A 18 22.87 1.99 13.82
CA LEU A 18 22.32 1.24 14.95
C LEU A 18 21.21 2.02 15.67
N LEU A 19 21.39 3.32 15.85
CA LEU A 19 20.42 4.18 16.52
C LEU A 19 19.12 4.31 15.71
N TYR A 20 19.22 4.51 14.41
CA TYR A 20 18.06 4.76 13.55
C TYR A 20 17.49 3.49 12.89
N ALA A 21 18.18 2.35 12.93
CA ALA A 21 17.75 1.11 12.31
C ALA A 21 16.29 0.73 12.60
N PRO A 22 15.76 0.83 13.85
CA PRO A 22 14.37 0.52 14.15
C PRO A 22 13.36 1.50 13.51
N PHE A 23 13.81 2.69 13.13
CA PHE A 23 12.96 3.76 12.59
C PHE A 23 13.15 3.96 11.08
N LEU A 24 14.17 3.36 10.46
CA LEU A 24 14.49 3.59 9.05
C LEU A 24 13.28 3.34 8.14
N LEU A 25 12.57 2.25 8.35
CA LEU A 25 11.36 1.94 7.58
C LEU A 25 10.33 3.05 7.71
N THR A 26 10.04 3.47 8.94
CA THR A 26 9.03 4.51 9.25
C THR A 26 9.44 5.88 8.70
N ILE A 27 10.71 6.24 8.82
CA ILE A 27 11.27 7.49 8.28
C ILE A 27 11.18 7.48 6.74
N THR A 28 11.56 6.38 6.10
CA THR A 28 11.50 6.25 4.65
C THR A 28 10.07 6.37 4.13
N ILE A 29 9.12 5.67 4.76
CA ILE A 29 7.69 5.77 4.42
C ILE A 29 7.20 7.21 4.59
N ALA A 30 7.51 7.85 5.71
CA ALA A 30 7.13 9.23 5.97
C ALA A 30 7.69 10.19 4.92
N ALA A 31 8.95 10.02 4.52
CA ALA A 31 9.58 10.80 3.46
C ALA A 31 8.89 10.59 2.09
N LEU A 32 8.61 9.34 1.73
CA LEU A 32 7.91 9.01 0.49
C LEU A 32 6.48 9.56 0.46
N LEU A 33 5.74 9.45 1.58
CA LEU A 33 4.42 10.07 1.72
C LEU A 33 4.50 11.59 1.63
N ALA A 34 5.52 12.23 2.22
CA ALA A 34 5.72 13.67 2.13
C ALA A 34 5.99 14.10 0.68
N ILE A 35 6.79 13.34 -0.06
CA ILE A 35 7.04 13.58 -1.49
C ILE A 35 5.74 13.42 -2.30
N SER A 36 4.99 12.33 -2.09
CA SER A 36 3.74 12.04 -2.79
C SER A 36 2.68 13.11 -2.60
N THR A 37 2.61 13.68 -1.39
CA THR A 37 1.60 14.66 -0.98
C THR A 37 2.10 16.10 -1.00
N ALA A 38 3.24 16.37 -1.63
CA ALA A 38 3.81 17.72 -1.74
C ALA A 38 2.84 18.73 -2.36
N ASN A 39 1.98 18.29 -3.29
CA ASN A 39 0.94 19.14 -3.89
C ASN A 39 -0.11 19.58 -2.85
N ILE A 40 -0.50 18.69 -1.93
CA ILE A 40 -1.43 18.99 -0.83
C ILE A 40 -0.78 19.98 0.14
N GLN A 41 0.48 19.75 0.50
CA GLN A 41 1.24 20.67 1.33
C GLN A 41 1.32 22.08 0.71
N ASN A 42 1.59 22.16 -0.59
CA ASN A 42 1.63 23.44 -1.31
C ASN A 42 0.27 24.13 -1.34
N LEU A 43 -0.82 23.37 -1.49
CA LEU A 43 -2.19 23.90 -1.42
C LEU A 43 -2.46 24.52 -0.04
N PHE A 44 -2.15 23.80 1.05
CA PHE A 44 -2.31 24.33 2.41
C PHE A 44 -1.38 25.50 2.69
N TYR A 45 -0.16 25.49 2.16
CA TYR A 45 0.73 26.63 2.29
C TYR A 45 0.19 27.90 1.60
N LYS A 46 -0.41 27.77 0.42
CA LYS A 46 -1.08 28.89 -0.27
C LYS A 46 -2.27 29.42 0.54
N LEU A 47 -3.00 28.52 1.23
CA LEU A 47 -4.17 28.88 2.03
C LEU A 47 -3.78 29.57 3.34
N PHE A 48 -2.88 28.96 4.11
CA PHE A 48 -2.53 29.39 5.46
C PHE A 48 -1.33 30.34 5.52
N LYS A 49 -0.55 30.45 4.44
CA LYS A 49 0.69 31.28 4.33
C LYS A 49 1.73 30.98 5.43
N SER A 50 1.61 29.88 6.14
CA SER A 50 2.50 29.43 7.20
C SER A 50 2.95 27.98 6.94
N ARG A 51 4.27 27.74 6.90
CA ARG A 51 4.81 26.39 6.70
C ARG A 51 4.42 25.44 7.83
N LEU A 52 4.43 25.93 9.08
CA LEU A 52 4.04 25.14 10.24
C LEU A 52 2.58 24.70 10.14
N VAL A 53 1.65 25.63 9.90
CA VAL A 53 0.22 25.33 9.82
C VAL A 53 -0.08 24.42 8.64
N ALA A 54 0.56 24.64 7.50
CA ALA A 54 0.40 23.77 6.32
C ALA A 54 0.88 22.35 6.61
N ALA A 55 2.04 22.18 7.26
CA ALA A 55 2.55 20.86 7.64
C ALA A 55 1.65 20.15 8.66
N LEU A 56 1.13 20.88 9.65
CA LEU A 56 0.16 20.34 10.60
C LEU A 56 -1.14 19.91 9.91
N ALA A 57 -1.67 20.76 9.01
CA ALA A 57 -2.90 20.45 8.27
C ALA A 57 -2.73 19.21 7.35
N SER A 58 -1.59 19.12 6.66
CA SER A 58 -1.27 17.94 5.82
C SER A 58 -1.11 16.68 6.66
N SER A 59 -0.46 16.77 7.83
CA SER A 59 -0.30 15.63 8.75
C SER A 59 -1.62 15.20 9.36
N PHE A 60 -2.47 16.14 9.72
CA PHE A 60 -3.81 15.87 10.22
C PHE A 60 -4.69 15.21 9.15
N LEU A 61 -4.65 15.73 7.91
CA LEU A 61 -5.38 15.14 6.78
C LEU A 61 -4.92 13.69 6.53
N LEU A 62 -3.61 13.43 6.52
CA LEU A 62 -3.07 12.09 6.35
C LEU A 62 -3.51 11.16 7.51
N ALA A 63 -3.46 11.68 8.74
CA ALA A 63 -3.90 10.94 9.92
C ALA A 63 -5.39 10.56 9.82
N VAL A 64 -6.25 11.49 9.47
CA VAL A 64 -7.69 11.24 9.32
C VAL A 64 -7.96 10.30 8.15
N LEU A 65 -7.32 10.50 7.01
CA LEU A 65 -7.59 9.71 5.81
C LEU A 65 -7.17 8.25 5.95
N PHE A 66 -6.01 8.00 6.58
CA PHE A 66 -5.43 6.65 6.68
C PHE A 66 -5.73 5.96 8.01
N PHE A 67 -5.51 6.67 9.11
CA PHE A 67 -5.48 6.03 10.42
C PHE A 67 -6.83 6.05 11.12
N ALA A 68 -7.70 7.04 10.85
CA ALA A 68 -9.02 7.04 11.46
C ALA A 68 -9.90 5.89 10.94
N PRO A 69 -10.00 5.63 9.61
CA PRO A 69 -10.76 4.48 9.11
C PRO A 69 -10.19 3.14 9.61
N LEU A 70 -8.86 2.99 9.60
CA LEU A 70 -8.22 1.77 10.05
C LEU A 70 -8.37 1.56 11.56
N GLY A 71 -8.24 2.63 12.35
CA GLY A 71 -8.51 2.59 13.80
C GLY A 71 -9.95 2.22 14.10
N TYR A 72 -10.92 2.79 13.38
CA TYR A 72 -12.33 2.42 13.47
C TYR A 72 -12.56 0.94 13.13
N PHE A 73 -11.97 0.47 12.04
CA PHE A 73 -12.03 -0.93 11.63
C PHE A 73 -11.48 -1.87 12.72
N LEU A 74 -10.25 -1.63 13.17
CA LEU A 74 -9.59 -2.47 14.19
C LEU A 74 -10.35 -2.47 15.52
N ALA A 75 -10.85 -1.33 15.96
CA ALA A 75 -11.64 -1.22 17.18
C ALA A 75 -12.95 -2.00 17.04
N THR A 76 -13.68 -1.81 15.95
CA THR A 76 -14.96 -2.50 15.71
C THR A 76 -14.78 -4.01 15.52
N LEU A 77 -13.73 -4.42 14.79
CA LEU A 77 -13.39 -5.83 14.61
C LEU A 77 -13.09 -6.49 15.97
N THR A 78 -12.27 -5.86 16.79
CA THR A 78 -11.93 -6.39 18.13
C THR A 78 -13.16 -6.52 19.02
N MET A 79 -14.06 -5.53 19.00
CA MET A 79 -15.33 -5.58 19.77
C MET A 79 -16.25 -6.69 19.26
N LYS A 80 -16.41 -6.81 17.95
CA LYS A 80 -17.27 -7.83 17.34
C LYS A 80 -16.74 -9.24 17.56
N LEU A 81 -15.43 -9.46 17.39
CA LEU A 81 -14.81 -10.78 17.62
C LEU A 81 -14.95 -11.28 19.06
N LYS A 82 -14.94 -10.37 20.05
CA LYS A 82 -15.17 -10.73 21.46
C LYS A 82 -16.60 -11.18 21.72
N ASN A 83 -17.56 -10.71 20.95
CA ASN A 83 -18.99 -10.89 21.15
C ASN A 83 -19.61 -11.87 20.11
N ILE A 84 -18.80 -12.63 19.35
CA ILE A 84 -19.34 -13.64 18.44
C ILE A 84 -19.90 -14.79 19.27
N GLU A 85 -21.18 -15.06 19.11
CA GLU A 85 -21.85 -16.18 19.74
C GLU A 85 -21.28 -17.51 19.22
N PRO A 86 -21.07 -18.51 20.10
CA PRO A 86 -20.56 -19.82 19.67
C PRO A 86 -21.41 -20.50 18.59
N GLU A 87 -22.70 -20.19 18.54
CA GLU A 87 -23.65 -20.69 17.57
C GLU A 87 -23.29 -20.32 16.11
N VAL A 88 -22.69 -19.15 15.88
CA VAL A 88 -22.25 -18.71 14.56
C VAL A 88 -21.13 -19.62 14.04
N TYR A 89 -20.19 -19.99 14.90
CA TYR A 89 -19.10 -20.92 14.51
C TYR A 89 -19.63 -22.31 14.21
N LEU A 90 -20.58 -22.79 15.02
CA LEU A 90 -21.21 -24.10 14.84
C LEU A 90 -22.06 -24.12 13.56
N GLY A 91 -22.76 -23.04 13.23
CA GLY A 91 -23.51 -22.90 11.99
C GLY A 91 -22.63 -22.95 10.74
N ILE A 92 -21.51 -22.20 10.75
CA ILE A 92 -20.54 -22.23 9.65
C ILE A 92 -19.91 -23.62 9.50
N GLU A 93 -19.60 -24.28 10.62
CA GLU A 93 -19.06 -25.65 10.62
C GLU A 93 -20.05 -26.64 10.01
N ALA A 94 -21.28 -26.61 10.47
CA ALA A 94 -22.32 -27.50 9.99
C ALA A 94 -22.53 -27.32 8.48
N TYR A 95 -22.60 -26.08 8.01
CA TYR A 95 -22.74 -25.77 6.60
C TYR A 95 -21.56 -26.27 5.75
N ILE A 96 -20.33 -26.02 6.18
CA ILE A 96 -19.14 -26.49 5.46
C ILE A 96 -19.10 -28.03 5.41
N LYS A 97 -19.42 -28.70 6.51
CA LYS A 97 -19.47 -30.16 6.54
C LYS A 97 -20.56 -30.73 5.62
N GLU A 98 -21.76 -30.13 5.64
CA GLU A 98 -22.87 -30.51 4.79
C GLU A 98 -22.56 -30.27 3.30
N PHE A 99 -21.99 -29.12 2.96
CA PHE A 99 -21.58 -28.79 1.59
C PHE A 99 -20.55 -29.77 1.03
N ILE A 100 -19.59 -30.19 1.85
CA ILE A 100 -18.55 -31.15 1.45
C ILE A 100 -19.08 -32.58 1.42
N ALA A 101 -20.04 -32.93 2.30
CA ALA A 101 -20.68 -34.25 2.29
C ALA A 101 -21.60 -34.41 1.06
N ASN A 102 -22.25 -33.33 0.64
CA ASN A 102 -23.22 -33.31 -0.46
C ASN A 102 -22.92 -32.19 -1.46
N PRO A 103 -21.78 -32.20 -2.16
CA PRO A 103 -21.42 -31.14 -3.07
C PRO A 103 -22.38 -31.10 -4.25
N PRO A 104 -22.73 -29.92 -4.77
CA PRO A 104 -23.46 -29.78 -6.04
C PRO A 104 -22.76 -30.56 -7.15
N THR A 105 -23.52 -31.17 -8.06
CA THR A 105 -23.03 -32.06 -9.09
C THR A 105 -21.86 -31.49 -9.92
N TYR A 106 -21.88 -30.16 -10.15
CA TYR A 106 -20.82 -29.46 -10.89
C TYR A 106 -19.51 -29.25 -10.09
N LEU A 107 -19.53 -29.48 -8.78
CA LEU A 107 -18.36 -29.41 -7.89
C LEU A 107 -17.93 -30.78 -7.35
N ALA A 108 -18.58 -31.89 -7.78
CA ALA A 108 -18.27 -33.22 -7.30
C ALA A 108 -16.79 -33.62 -7.52
N PHE A 109 -16.11 -33.03 -8.50
CA PHE A 109 -14.68 -33.26 -8.75
C PHE A 109 -13.77 -32.73 -7.63
N LEU A 110 -14.24 -31.78 -6.81
CA LEU A 110 -13.51 -31.20 -5.67
C LEU A 110 -13.69 -32.02 -4.38
N GLU A 111 -14.67 -32.94 -4.34
CA GLU A 111 -15.02 -33.73 -3.14
C GLU A 111 -13.81 -34.43 -2.49
N PRO A 112 -12.91 -35.14 -3.24
CA PRO A 112 -11.77 -35.82 -2.66
C PRO A 112 -10.80 -34.85 -1.96
N TYR A 113 -10.51 -33.71 -2.61
CA TYR A 113 -9.60 -32.67 -2.10
C TYR A 113 -10.18 -31.96 -0.88
N ALA A 114 -11.47 -31.69 -0.91
CA ALA A 114 -12.17 -31.03 0.18
C ALA A 114 -12.29 -31.97 1.41
N LYS A 115 -12.54 -33.24 1.22
CA LYS A 115 -12.55 -34.25 2.31
C LYS A 115 -11.16 -34.43 2.95
N GLU A 116 -10.10 -34.35 2.15
CA GLU A 116 -8.73 -34.46 2.67
C GLU A 116 -8.36 -33.20 3.48
N ALA A 117 -8.69 -32.02 2.97
CA ALA A 117 -8.49 -30.76 3.69
C ALA A 117 -9.27 -30.74 5.02
N LEU A 118 -10.49 -31.30 5.08
CA LEU A 118 -11.28 -31.35 6.32
C LEU A 118 -10.74 -32.32 7.37
N LYS A 119 -9.96 -33.34 7.01
CA LYS A 119 -9.39 -34.29 8.01
C LYS A 119 -8.43 -33.54 8.96
N GLU A 120 -7.80 -32.51 8.51
CA GLU A 120 -6.92 -31.65 9.31
C GLU A 120 -7.67 -30.48 10.00
N TRP A 121 -8.92 -30.22 9.61
CA TRP A 121 -9.73 -29.12 10.13
C TRP A 121 -10.57 -29.55 11.32
N ASN A 122 -10.16 -29.13 12.51
CA ASN A 122 -10.95 -29.25 13.71
C ASN A 122 -11.50 -27.88 14.09
N VAL A 123 -12.81 -27.71 14.04
CA VAL A 123 -13.47 -26.40 14.23
C VAL A 123 -13.41 -25.92 15.69
N SER A 124 -13.28 -26.82 16.65
CA SER A 124 -12.90 -26.40 18.02
C SER A 124 -11.54 -25.68 18.02
N SER A 125 -10.66 -26.03 17.06
CA SER A 125 -9.40 -25.31 16.81
C SER A 125 -9.61 -23.97 16.09
N LEU A 126 -10.68 -23.81 15.29
CA LEU A 126 -11.00 -22.52 14.65
C LEU A 126 -11.51 -21.50 15.67
N ALA A 127 -12.45 -21.90 16.53
CA ALA A 127 -12.93 -21.02 17.60
C ALA A 127 -11.77 -20.59 18.52
N SER A 128 -10.92 -21.53 18.94
CA SER A 128 -9.73 -21.21 19.74
C SER A 128 -8.70 -20.36 18.96
N LYS A 129 -8.53 -20.59 17.65
CA LYS A 129 -7.69 -19.75 16.78
C LYS A 129 -8.27 -18.36 16.62
N VAL A 130 -9.57 -18.19 16.40
CA VAL A 130 -10.21 -16.88 16.32
C VAL A 130 -10.09 -16.12 17.64
N ILE A 131 -10.28 -16.80 18.78
CA ILE A 131 -10.06 -16.19 20.09
C ILE A 131 -8.59 -15.81 20.31
N SER A 132 -7.64 -16.67 19.90
CA SER A 132 -6.21 -16.36 19.96
C SER A 132 -5.82 -15.24 18.97
N MET A 133 -6.48 -15.19 17.81
CA MET A 133 -6.33 -14.08 16.86
C MET A 133 -6.76 -12.73 17.45
N THR A 134 -7.72 -12.70 18.40
CA THR A 134 -8.10 -11.44 19.07
C THR A 134 -6.91 -10.83 19.81
N GLY A 135 -6.10 -11.66 20.48
CA GLY A 135 -4.84 -11.22 21.11
C GLY A 135 -3.79 -10.79 20.08
N THR A 136 -3.65 -11.54 19.00
CA THR A 136 -2.73 -11.24 17.89
C THR A 136 -3.14 -9.95 17.16
N ILE A 137 -4.43 -9.78 16.88
CA ILE A 137 -4.98 -8.55 16.29
C ILE A 137 -4.78 -7.37 17.24
N GLY A 138 -4.97 -7.55 18.55
CA GLY A 138 -4.70 -6.53 19.56
C GLY A 138 -3.24 -6.10 19.58
N ALA A 139 -2.31 -7.03 19.57
CA ALA A 139 -0.86 -6.76 19.52
C ALA A 139 -0.45 -6.13 18.18
N PHE A 140 -0.97 -6.63 17.05
CA PHE A 140 -0.77 -6.04 15.73
C PHE A 140 -1.31 -4.61 15.67
N SER A 141 -2.50 -4.36 16.21
CA SER A 141 -3.11 -3.03 16.28
C SER A 141 -2.26 -2.05 17.08
N ALA A 142 -1.73 -2.47 18.24
CA ALA A 142 -0.85 -1.63 19.06
C ALA A 142 0.47 -1.32 18.34
N GLY A 143 1.09 -2.31 17.71
CA GLY A 143 2.30 -2.14 16.91
C GLY A 143 2.06 -1.24 15.69
N PHE A 144 0.94 -1.44 15.00
CA PHE A 144 0.53 -0.60 13.88
C PHE A 144 0.29 0.85 14.31
N LEU A 145 -0.47 1.08 15.38
CA LEU A 145 -0.74 2.44 15.90
C LEU A 145 0.55 3.16 16.32
N LYS A 146 1.49 2.45 16.96
CA LYS A 146 2.80 3.01 17.28
C LYS A 146 3.55 3.46 16.02
N ASN A 147 3.65 2.59 15.02
CA ASN A 147 4.34 2.90 13.77
C ASN A 147 3.63 4.00 12.98
N ALA A 148 2.29 3.98 12.97
CA ALA A 148 1.46 5.01 12.36
C ALA A 148 1.71 6.39 13.00
N PHE A 149 1.71 6.46 14.32
CA PHE A 149 2.00 7.68 15.06
C PHE A 149 3.40 8.22 14.74
N LEU A 150 4.41 7.35 14.74
CA LEU A 150 5.77 7.73 14.35
C LEU A 150 5.83 8.20 12.89
N THR A 151 5.13 7.51 11.98
CA THR A 151 5.04 7.93 10.57
C THR A 151 4.47 9.33 10.44
N ILE A 152 3.41 9.68 11.18
CA ILE A 152 2.81 11.02 11.17
C ILE A 152 3.81 12.06 11.68
N ILE A 153 4.53 11.76 12.77
CA ILE A 153 5.56 12.66 13.31
C ILE A 153 6.67 12.90 12.28
N PHE A 154 7.24 11.85 11.73
CA PHE A 154 8.29 11.98 10.72
C PHE A 154 7.78 12.63 9.43
N TYR A 155 6.55 12.36 9.04
CA TYR A 155 5.89 13.02 7.91
C TYR A 155 5.74 14.54 8.16
N PHE A 156 5.30 14.93 9.35
CA PHE A 156 5.22 16.34 9.72
C PHE A 156 6.59 17.03 9.59
N PHE A 157 7.65 16.44 10.13
CA PHE A 157 8.99 17.00 10.03
C PHE A 157 9.52 17.00 8.59
N ALA A 158 9.20 15.97 7.80
CA ALA A 158 9.55 15.92 6.38
C ALA A 158 8.84 17.05 5.58
N GLN A 159 7.57 17.30 5.87
CA GLN A 159 6.83 18.41 5.23
C GLN A 159 7.32 19.78 5.70
N TYR A 160 7.65 19.93 6.97
CA TYR A 160 8.08 21.20 7.54
C TYR A 160 9.51 21.59 7.11
N ASN A 161 10.44 20.61 7.18
CA ASN A 161 11.86 20.82 6.92
C ASN A 161 12.32 20.25 5.57
N GLY A 162 11.44 19.70 4.74
CA GLY A 162 11.81 18.96 3.52
C GLY A 162 12.70 19.75 2.56
N ALA A 163 12.40 21.03 2.34
CA ALA A 163 13.22 21.89 1.49
C ALA A 163 14.67 22.03 2.01
N TYR A 164 14.83 22.20 3.32
CA TYR A 164 16.16 22.27 3.95
C TYR A 164 16.93 20.96 3.85
N ILE A 165 16.25 19.83 4.08
CA ILE A 165 16.86 18.49 3.98
C ILE A 165 17.34 18.21 2.55
N VAL A 166 16.51 18.53 1.54
CA VAL A 166 16.87 18.36 0.12
C VAL A 166 18.07 19.24 -0.25
N GLU A 167 18.08 20.50 0.19
CA GLU A 167 19.19 21.42 -0.06
C GLU A 167 20.49 20.96 0.63
N PHE A 168 20.40 20.46 1.85
CA PHE A 168 21.53 19.89 2.57
C PHE A 168 22.11 18.67 1.83
N LEU A 169 21.23 17.73 1.41
CA LEU A 169 21.64 16.52 0.66
C LEU A 169 22.31 16.89 -0.67
N LYS A 170 21.79 17.86 -1.41
CA LYS A 170 22.42 18.38 -2.64
C LYS A 170 23.85 18.82 -2.43
N ARG A 171 24.12 19.51 -1.33
CA ARG A 171 25.49 20.00 -1.00
C ARG A 171 26.44 18.86 -0.62
N VAL A 172 25.94 17.83 0.05
CA VAL A 172 26.76 16.72 0.52
C VAL A 172 27.11 15.73 -0.61
N VAL A 173 26.16 15.42 -1.47
CA VAL A 173 26.32 14.39 -2.50
C VAL A 173 27.07 14.87 -3.73
N GLN A 174 27.29 16.20 -3.88
CA GLN A 174 28.00 16.82 -5.02
C GLN A 174 27.43 16.41 -6.39
N MET A 175 26.14 16.13 -6.47
CA MET A 175 25.46 15.87 -7.74
C MET A 175 25.14 17.17 -8.47
N SER A 176 25.06 17.11 -9.80
CA SER A 176 24.61 18.24 -10.57
C SER A 176 23.16 18.63 -10.20
N VAL A 177 22.80 19.89 -10.42
CA VAL A 177 21.43 20.35 -10.13
C VAL A 177 20.43 19.60 -11.01
N GLU A 178 20.82 19.28 -12.25
CA GLU A 178 19.99 18.55 -13.21
C GLU A 178 19.75 17.11 -12.77
N GLU A 179 20.79 16.38 -12.38
CA GLU A 179 20.68 14.99 -11.89
C GLU A 179 19.81 14.89 -10.64
N THR A 180 20.03 15.78 -9.67
CA THR A 180 19.24 15.80 -8.44
C THR A 180 17.78 16.12 -8.72
N THR A 181 17.54 17.03 -9.67
CA THR A 181 16.17 17.42 -10.03
C THR A 181 15.47 16.28 -10.78
N LEU A 182 16.19 15.56 -11.64
CA LEU A 182 15.67 14.39 -12.35
C LEU A 182 15.25 13.29 -11.37
N ILE A 183 16.13 12.90 -10.45
CA ILE A 183 15.83 11.88 -9.43
C ILE A 183 14.61 12.29 -8.58
N ALA A 184 14.63 13.52 -8.08
CA ALA A 184 13.54 14.02 -7.24
C ALA A 184 12.20 14.05 -7.99
N LYS A 185 12.21 14.44 -9.27
CA LYS A 185 11.03 14.52 -10.12
C LYS A 185 10.47 13.12 -10.41
N GLU A 186 11.32 12.18 -10.83
CA GLU A 186 10.90 10.80 -11.14
C GLU A 186 10.31 10.11 -9.91
N ILE A 187 10.99 10.15 -8.77
CA ILE A 187 10.48 9.57 -7.52
C ILE A 187 9.15 10.23 -7.13
N SER A 188 9.07 11.57 -7.17
CA SER A 188 7.86 12.30 -6.81
C SER A 188 6.69 11.93 -7.71
N SER A 189 6.92 11.83 -9.02
CA SER A 189 5.90 11.48 -10.02
C SER A 189 5.35 10.08 -9.77
N VAL A 190 6.23 9.08 -9.68
CA VAL A 190 5.83 7.69 -9.44
C VAL A 190 5.11 7.55 -8.10
N MET A 191 5.65 8.14 -7.04
CA MET A 191 5.07 8.05 -5.71
C MET A 191 3.71 8.74 -5.63
N SER A 192 3.53 9.87 -6.30
CA SER A 192 2.24 10.57 -6.35
C SER A 192 1.20 9.72 -7.09
N VAL A 193 1.53 9.18 -8.26
CA VAL A 193 0.62 8.32 -9.03
C VAL A 193 0.23 7.08 -8.21
N VAL A 194 1.20 6.38 -7.64
CA VAL A 194 0.97 5.17 -6.82
C VAL A 194 0.07 5.51 -5.62
N PHE A 195 0.42 6.54 -4.86
CA PHE A 195 -0.31 6.92 -3.66
C PHE A 195 -1.77 7.30 -3.95
N TYR A 196 -1.98 8.23 -4.88
CA TYR A 196 -3.34 8.68 -5.22
C TYR A 196 -4.16 7.58 -5.88
N SER A 197 -3.54 6.73 -6.72
CA SER A 197 -4.23 5.60 -7.35
C SER A 197 -4.68 4.58 -6.31
N ILE A 198 -3.81 4.19 -5.40
CA ILE A 198 -4.12 3.24 -4.32
C ILE A 198 -5.28 3.75 -3.47
N ILE A 199 -5.21 5.00 -3.00
CA ILE A 199 -6.26 5.57 -2.14
C ILE A 199 -7.59 5.70 -2.88
N THR A 200 -7.56 6.29 -4.08
CA THR A 200 -8.80 6.52 -4.85
C THR A 200 -9.47 5.21 -5.19
N THR A 201 -8.70 4.19 -5.58
CA THR A 201 -9.24 2.87 -5.91
C THR A 201 -9.81 2.18 -4.67
N ALA A 202 -9.07 2.19 -3.56
CA ALA A 202 -9.53 1.60 -2.30
C ALA A 202 -10.83 2.26 -1.79
N MET A 203 -10.91 3.59 -1.87
CA MET A 203 -12.15 4.31 -1.52
C MET A 203 -13.29 3.96 -2.46
N PHE A 204 -13.05 3.90 -3.76
CA PHE A 204 -14.06 3.58 -4.76
C PHE A 204 -14.62 2.16 -4.57
N GLU A 205 -13.75 1.15 -4.49
CA GLU A 205 -14.14 -0.25 -4.28
C GLU A 205 -14.81 -0.44 -2.91
N GLY A 206 -14.30 0.23 -1.88
CA GLY A 206 -14.89 0.23 -0.55
C GLY A 206 -16.30 0.82 -0.52
N VAL A 207 -16.54 1.91 -1.23
CA VAL A 207 -17.88 2.50 -1.37
C VAL A 207 -18.81 1.54 -2.12
N LEU A 208 -18.38 0.95 -3.23
CA LEU A 208 -19.18 -0.02 -3.98
C LEU A 208 -19.62 -1.19 -3.10
N PHE A 209 -18.67 -1.81 -2.39
CA PHE A 209 -18.98 -2.93 -1.51
C PHE A 209 -19.84 -2.52 -0.32
N GLY A 210 -19.53 -1.38 0.30
CA GLY A 210 -20.29 -0.84 1.43
C GLY A 210 -21.73 -0.56 1.08
N VAL A 211 -21.99 0.00 -0.10
CA VAL A 211 -23.37 0.23 -0.61
C VAL A 211 -24.10 -1.11 -0.79
N ALA A 212 -23.48 -2.09 -1.45
CA ALA A 212 -24.07 -3.41 -1.66
C ALA A 212 -24.46 -4.09 -0.35
N ILE A 213 -23.53 -4.10 0.63
CA ILE A 213 -23.76 -4.71 1.94
C ILE A 213 -24.85 -3.98 2.74
N SER A 214 -25.00 -2.66 2.56
CA SER A 214 -26.08 -1.89 3.19
C SER A 214 -27.47 -2.34 2.70
N PHE A 215 -27.61 -2.75 1.45
CA PHE A 215 -28.90 -3.24 0.93
C PHE A 215 -29.38 -4.54 1.58
N ILE A 216 -28.46 -5.35 2.11
CA ILE A 216 -28.78 -6.58 2.83
C ILE A 216 -28.78 -6.40 4.36
N GLY A 217 -28.79 -5.14 4.84
CA GLY A 217 -29.02 -4.82 6.25
C GLY A 217 -27.78 -4.75 7.13
N TYR A 218 -26.57 -4.87 6.58
CA TYR A 218 -25.33 -4.75 7.36
C TYR A 218 -24.78 -3.33 7.40
N ASN A 219 -23.82 -3.11 8.30
CA ASN A 219 -23.14 -1.82 8.41
C ASN A 219 -22.20 -1.59 7.22
N GLY A 220 -22.73 -0.96 6.16
CA GLY A 220 -22.00 -0.71 4.91
C GLY A 220 -20.76 0.17 5.10
N LEU A 221 -20.76 1.10 6.07
CA LEU A 221 -19.58 1.91 6.35
C LEU A 221 -18.44 1.03 6.86
N LEU A 222 -18.73 0.16 7.83
CA LEU A 222 -17.73 -0.76 8.38
C LEU A 222 -17.16 -1.68 7.30
N PHE A 223 -18.05 -2.40 6.61
CA PHE A 223 -17.63 -3.39 5.61
C PHE A 223 -17.04 -2.74 4.35
N GLY A 224 -17.48 -1.53 4.01
CA GLY A 224 -16.87 -0.75 2.93
C GLY A 224 -15.44 -0.33 3.27
N ILE A 225 -15.18 0.14 4.49
CA ILE A 225 -13.82 0.44 4.97
C ILE A 225 -12.96 -0.83 4.96
N MET A 226 -13.50 -1.94 5.46
CA MET A 226 -12.80 -3.23 5.45
C MET A 226 -12.41 -3.66 4.04
N TYR A 227 -13.36 -3.56 3.10
CA TYR A 227 -13.12 -3.90 1.70
C TYR A 227 -12.06 -3.01 1.08
N GLY A 228 -12.12 -1.69 1.31
CA GLY A 228 -11.13 -0.74 0.82
C GLY A 228 -9.71 -1.06 1.30
N PHE A 229 -9.55 -1.46 2.58
CA PHE A 229 -8.24 -1.92 3.07
C PHE A 229 -7.83 -3.28 2.50
N ALA A 230 -8.75 -4.21 2.37
CA ALA A 230 -8.46 -5.52 1.78
C ALA A 230 -8.04 -5.37 0.31
N SER A 231 -8.70 -4.50 -0.46
CA SER A 231 -8.42 -4.26 -1.88
C SER A 231 -7.02 -3.66 -2.15
N LEU A 232 -6.34 -3.16 -1.11
CA LEU A 232 -4.93 -2.78 -1.21
C LEU A 232 -4.04 -3.98 -1.53
N ILE A 233 -4.46 -5.22 -1.19
CA ILE A 233 -3.75 -6.44 -1.56
C ILE A 233 -4.17 -6.82 -2.98
N PRO A 234 -3.29 -6.66 -3.99
CA PRO A 234 -3.65 -6.92 -5.37
C PRO A 234 -4.16 -8.35 -5.57
N VAL A 235 -5.17 -8.52 -6.41
CA VAL A 235 -5.77 -9.81 -6.84
C VAL A 235 -6.55 -10.53 -5.74
N VAL A 236 -6.03 -10.60 -4.53
CA VAL A 236 -6.58 -11.44 -3.43
C VAL A 236 -7.51 -10.64 -2.51
N GLY A 237 -7.29 -9.34 -2.39
CA GLY A 237 -7.95 -8.51 -1.37
C GLY A 237 -9.47 -8.54 -1.41
N GLY A 238 -10.07 -8.41 -2.59
CA GLY A 238 -11.51 -8.50 -2.75
C GLY A 238 -12.08 -9.86 -2.31
N ILE A 239 -11.43 -10.96 -2.72
CA ILE A 239 -11.84 -12.33 -2.39
C ILE A 239 -11.81 -12.55 -0.87
N LEU A 240 -10.78 -12.03 -0.18
CA LEU A 240 -10.67 -12.14 1.29
C LEU A 240 -11.86 -11.51 2.02
N MET A 241 -12.56 -10.58 1.38
CA MET A 241 -13.72 -9.92 1.97
C MET A 241 -15.04 -10.59 1.58
N TRP A 242 -15.33 -10.70 0.27
CA TRP A 242 -16.65 -11.16 -0.13
C TRP A 242 -16.86 -12.68 0.04
N LEU A 243 -15.82 -13.50 -0.09
CA LEU A 243 -15.96 -14.95 0.01
C LEU A 243 -16.36 -15.41 1.44
N PRO A 244 -15.71 -14.97 2.53
CA PRO A 244 -16.17 -15.31 3.88
C PRO A 244 -17.59 -14.79 4.17
N PHE A 245 -17.94 -13.61 3.62
CA PHE A 245 -19.26 -13.04 3.79
C PHE A 245 -20.35 -13.88 3.09
N MET A 246 -20.08 -14.32 1.87
CA MET A 246 -20.96 -15.23 1.13
C MET A 246 -21.16 -16.55 1.89
N ILE A 247 -20.07 -17.14 2.41
CA ILE A 247 -20.14 -18.39 3.20
C ILE A 247 -20.97 -18.17 4.47
N TYR A 248 -20.80 -17.06 5.14
CA TYR A 248 -21.60 -16.73 6.32
C TYR A 248 -23.11 -16.64 5.99
N GLU A 249 -23.49 -15.92 4.94
CA GLU A 249 -24.89 -15.81 4.51
C GLU A 249 -25.50 -17.17 4.13
N PHE A 250 -24.73 -18.02 3.46
CA PHE A 250 -25.17 -19.40 3.21
C PHE A 250 -25.39 -20.18 4.52
N SER A 251 -24.52 -20.00 5.50
CA SER A 251 -24.58 -20.75 6.77
C SER A 251 -25.80 -20.40 7.62
N ILE A 252 -26.33 -19.18 7.48
CA ILE A 252 -27.56 -18.74 8.16
C ILE A 252 -28.83 -18.95 7.33
N GLY A 253 -28.70 -19.57 6.14
CA GLY A 253 -29.84 -19.88 5.26
C GLY A 253 -30.24 -18.77 4.29
N GLU A 254 -29.57 -17.62 4.32
CA GLU A 254 -29.85 -16.45 3.47
C GLU A 254 -29.20 -16.61 2.07
N THR A 255 -29.62 -17.63 1.34
CA THR A 255 -29.07 -17.99 0.01
C THR A 255 -29.13 -16.84 -0.99
N SER A 256 -30.20 -16.03 -0.96
CA SER A 256 -30.38 -14.90 -1.87
C SER A 256 -29.29 -13.83 -1.65
N ASN A 257 -29.00 -13.50 -0.40
CA ASN A 257 -27.95 -12.55 -0.03
C ASN A 257 -26.56 -13.07 -0.41
N ALA A 258 -26.30 -14.36 -0.16
CA ALA A 258 -25.04 -14.99 -0.52
C ALA A 258 -24.75 -14.91 -2.03
N ILE A 259 -25.75 -15.25 -2.85
CA ILE A 259 -25.67 -15.19 -4.31
C ILE A 259 -25.50 -13.73 -4.77
N PHE A 260 -26.25 -12.79 -4.17
CA PHE A 260 -26.14 -11.37 -4.48
C PHE A 260 -24.72 -10.85 -4.22
N ILE A 261 -24.13 -11.15 -3.04
CA ILE A 261 -22.77 -10.75 -2.68
C ILE A 261 -21.76 -11.29 -3.69
N ALA A 262 -21.85 -12.59 -4.03
CA ALA A 262 -20.93 -13.22 -4.96
C ALA A 262 -21.03 -12.59 -6.36
N ILE A 263 -22.22 -12.51 -6.93
CA ILE A 263 -22.43 -11.95 -8.27
C ILE A 263 -22.04 -10.48 -8.31
N TYR A 264 -22.45 -9.68 -7.32
CA TYR A 264 -22.11 -8.27 -7.27
C TYR A 264 -20.60 -8.06 -7.17
N SER A 265 -19.93 -8.77 -6.28
CA SER A 265 -18.48 -8.63 -6.08
C SER A 265 -17.69 -9.07 -7.31
N ILE A 266 -18.09 -10.17 -7.96
CA ILE A 266 -17.43 -10.64 -9.18
C ILE A 266 -17.72 -9.73 -10.36
N VAL A 267 -19.00 -9.42 -10.64
CA VAL A 267 -19.38 -8.69 -11.84
C VAL A 267 -19.12 -7.20 -11.69
N VAL A 268 -19.61 -6.57 -10.61
CA VAL A 268 -19.54 -5.12 -10.47
C VAL A 268 -18.16 -4.67 -10.00
N ILE A 269 -17.58 -5.35 -9.01
CA ILE A 269 -16.30 -4.91 -8.47
C ILE A 269 -15.15 -5.50 -9.30
N SER A 270 -15.02 -6.83 -9.42
CA SER A 270 -13.84 -7.42 -10.07
C SER A 270 -13.85 -7.26 -11.60
N ILE A 271 -15.01 -7.34 -12.28
CA ILE A 271 -15.05 -7.18 -13.74
C ILE A 271 -15.21 -5.70 -14.12
N ILE A 272 -16.25 -5.01 -13.65
CA ILE A 272 -16.53 -3.65 -14.11
C ILE A 272 -15.55 -2.65 -13.45
N ALA A 273 -15.44 -2.64 -12.12
CA ALA A 273 -14.63 -1.66 -11.44
C ALA A 273 -13.13 -1.88 -11.71
N ASP A 274 -12.62 -3.10 -11.53
CA ASP A 274 -11.20 -3.37 -11.69
C ASP A 274 -10.73 -3.30 -13.15
N THR A 275 -11.54 -3.81 -14.10
CA THR A 275 -11.13 -3.90 -15.51
C THR A 275 -11.35 -2.60 -16.25
N PHE A 276 -12.41 -1.85 -15.95
CA PHE A 276 -12.76 -0.64 -16.71
C PHE A 276 -12.56 0.64 -15.93
N VAL A 277 -13.05 0.73 -14.69
CA VAL A 277 -13.04 1.99 -13.94
C VAL A 277 -11.67 2.31 -13.35
N LYS A 278 -11.00 1.32 -12.78
CA LYS A 278 -9.66 1.48 -12.18
C LYS A 278 -8.60 2.00 -13.16
N PRO A 279 -8.47 1.46 -14.40
CA PRO A 279 -7.57 2.03 -15.39
C PRO A 279 -7.92 3.48 -15.78
N LEU A 280 -9.22 3.84 -15.81
CA LEU A 280 -9.63 5.21 -16.08
C LEU A 280 -9.24 6.16 -14.95
N ILE A 281 -9.40 5.73 -13.68
CA ILE A 281 -8.95 6.48 -12.51
C ILE A 281 -7.44 6.69 -12.55
N ILE A 282 -6.68 5.62 -12.80
CA ILE A 282 -5.21 5.68 -12.88
C ILE A 282 -4.78 6.60 -14.02
N LYS A 283 -5.41 6.48 -15.20
CA LYS A 283 -5.12 7.35 -16.34
C LYS A 283 -5.38 8.82 -16.03
N GLU A 284 -6.50 9.14 -15.39
CA GLU A 284 -6.82 10.52 -15.01
C GLU A 284 -5.83 11.08 -13.98
N ILE A 285 -5.46 10.27 -12.98
CA ILE A 285 -4.43 10.65 -12.00
C ILE A 285 -3.10 10.88 -12.69
N ASN A 286 -2.71 9.97 -13.58
CA ASN A 286 -1.47 10.04 -14.34
C ASN A 286 -1.43 11.33 -15.20
N ASN A 287 -2.51 11.64 -15.92
CA ASN A 287 -2.59 12.84 -16.75
C ASN A 287 -2.50 14.13 -15.93
N ARG A 288 -3.00 14.13 -14.69
CA ARG A 288 -2.92 15.31 -13.81
C ARG A 288 -1.59 15.45 -13.09
N MET A 289 -0.89 14.35 -12.82
CA MET A 289 0.34 14.32 -12.05
C MET A 289 1.59 14.33 -12.90
N LEU A 290 1.56 13.71 -14.08
CA LEU A 290 2.67 13.66 -15.02
C LEU A 290 2.50 14.74 -16.09
N LYS A 291 3.56 15.48 -16.37
CA LYS A 291 3.66 16.32 -17.57
C LYS A 291 4.02 15.44 -18.76
N GLU A 292 3.68 15.87 -19.98
CA GLU A 292 3.76 15.10 -21.23
C GLU A 292 5.12 14.45 -21.53
N ASP A 293 6.22 14.93 -20.94
CA ASP A 293 7.59 14.43 -21.17
C ASP A 293 8.09 13.39 -20.16
N ASP A 294 7.28 12.98 -19.19
CA ASP A 294 7.74 12.06 -18.15
C ASP A 294 7.70 10.60 -18.63
N THR A 295 8.84 9.91 -18.52
CA THR A 295 8.99 8.50 -18.86
C THR A 295 8.01 7.64 -18.04
N ARG A 296 7.04 7.06 -18.73
CA ARG A 296 6.05 6.16 -18.12
C ARG A 296 6.74 4.87 -17.68
N ILE A 297 6.73 4.61 -16.38
CA ILE A 297 7.14 3.30 -15.88
C ILE A 297 6.03 2.31 -16.25
N ASN A 298 6.42 1.13 -16.76
CA ASN A 298 5.46 0.10 -17.14
C ASN A 298 4.61 -0.32 -15.93
N GLU A 299 3.30 -0.36 -16.12
CA GLU A 299 2.33 -0.71 -15.08
C GLU A 299 2.60 -2.10 -14.47
N LEU A 300 3.09 -3.06 -15.28
CA LEU A 300 3.49 -4.37 -14.80
C LEU A 300 4.67 -4.31 -13.81
N ILE A 301 5.63 -3.42 -14.04
CA ILE A 301 6.76 -3.23 -13.13
C ILE A 301 6.26 -2.70 -11.79
N ILE A 302 5.34 -1.73 -11.82
CA ILE A 302 4.71 -1.18 -10.60
C ILE A 302 3.94 -2.29 -9.87
N PHE A 303 3.17 -3.10 -10.58
CA PHE A 303 2.41 -4.20 -10.01
C PHE A 303 3.32 -5.22 -9.30
N PHE A 304 4.38 -5.69 -9.96
CA PHE A 304 5.33 -6.61 -9.35
C PHE A 304 6.09 -5.96 -8.19
N ALA A 305 6.40 -4.67 -8.28
CA ALA A 305 7.04 -3.94 -7.20
C ALA A 305 6.14 -3.85 -5.95
N ILE A 306 4.82 -3.68 -6.12
CA ILE A 306 3.85 -3.71 -5.02
C ILE A 306 3.82 -5.09 -4.37
N ILE A 307 3.75 -6.18 -5.16
CA ILE A 307 3.72 -7.55 -4.64
C ILE A 307 5.03 -7.88 -3.90
N ALA A 308 6.18 -7.60 -4.52
CA ALA A 308 7.48 -7.85 -3.92
C ALA A 308 7.66 -7.03 -2.63
N GLY A 309 7.24 -5.78 -2.64
CA GLY A 309 7.24 -4.91 -1.47
C GLY A 309 6.37 -5.47 -0.34
N LEU A 310 5.14 -5.87 -0.66
CA LEU A 310 4.22 -6.48 0.31
C LEU A 310 4.82 -7.75 0.94
N ALA A 311 5.43 -8.62 0.13
CA ALA A 311 6.06 -9.84 0.60
C ALA A 311 7.27 -9.57 1.52
N THR A 312 8.06 -8.53 1.22
CA THR A 312 9.31 -8.23 1.94
C THR A 312 9.09 -7.36 3.18
N PHE A 313 8.28 -6.32 3.07
CA PHE A 313 8.10 -5.27 4.09
C PHE A 313 6.68 -5.22 4.67
N GLY A 314 5.81 -6.19 4.32
CA GLY A 314 4.41 -6.20 4.73
C GLY A 314 3.62 -5.03 4.13
N PHE A 315 2.57 -4.59 4.83
CA PHE A 315 1.66 -3.52 4.36
C PHE A 315 2.39 -2.28 3.82
N TRP A 316 3.42 -1.82 4.51
CA TRP A 316 4.20 -0.65 4.10
C TRP A 316 5.03 -0.88 2.83
N GLY A 317 5.31 -2.14 2.51
CA GLY A 317 6.02 -2.52 1.31
C GLY A 317 5.27 -2.21 0.02
N MET A 318 3.96 -2.08 0.05
CA MET A 318 3.16 -1.63 -1.11
C MET A 318 3.54 -0.23 -1.57
N ILE A 319 3.99 0.62 -0.65
CA ILE A 319 4.48 1.97 -0.95
C ILE A 319 5.98 1.92 -1.29
N LEU A 320 6.76 1.15 -0.51
CA LEU A 320 8.22 1.07 -0.68
C LEU A 320 8.63 0.36 -1.97
N GLY A 321 7.91 -0.69 -2.38
CA GLY A 321 8.26 -1.46 -3.58
C GLY A 321 8.36 -0.59 -4.84
N PRO A 322 7.29 0.12 -5.22
CA PRO A 322 7.35 1.06 -6.34
C PRO A 322 8.41 2.15 -6.19
N ALA A 323 8.60 2.68 -4.97
CA ALA A 323 9.62 3.71 -4.72
C ALA A 323 11.04 3.20 -4.97
N ILE A 324 11.38 2.02 -4.44
CA ILE A 324 12.69 1.38 -4.63
C ILE A 324 12.91 1.09 -6.13
N THR A 325 11.89 0.56 -6.80
CA THR A 325 11.95 0.25 -8.22
C THR A 325 12.13 1.50 -9.07
N ALA A 326 11.37 2.57 -8.79
CA ALA A 326 11.50 3.84 -9.48
C ALA A 326 12.90 4.45 -9.27
N PHE A 327 13.40 4.44 -8.04
CA PHE A 327 14.74 4.92 -7.74
C PHE A 327 15.82 4.12 -8.52
N PHE A 328 15.74 2.80 -8.52
CA PHE A 328 16.66 1.95 -9.25
C PHE A 328 16.65 2.24 -10.76
N LEU A 329 15.46 2.33 -11.37
CA LEU A 329 15.33 2.65 -12.79
C LEU A 329 15.87 4.04 -13.12
N THR A 330 15.67 5.02 -12.25
CA THR A 330 16.20 6.37 -12.44
C THR A 330 17.72 6.38 -12.37
N VAL A 331 18.32 5.64 -11.45
CA VAL A 331 19.78 5.50 -11.36
C VAL A 331 20.36 4.82 -12.62
N LEU A 332 19.66 3.78 -13.14
CA LEU A 332 20.07 3.15 -14.41
C LEU A 332 20.04 4.13 -15.58
N LYS A 333 19.01 4.95 -15.72
CA LYS A 333 18.93 5.98 -16.76
C LYS A 333 20.06 6.99 -16.66
N LEU A 334 20.39 7.43 -15.45
CA LEU A 334 21.52 8.33 -15.23
C LEU A 334 22.85 7.69 -15.61
N PHE A 335 23.02 6.41 -15.30
CA PHE A 335 24.22 5.67 -15.67
C PHE A 335 24.33 5.56 -17.21
N GLU A 336 23.24 5.21 -17.90
CA GLU A 336 23.19 5.15 -19.36
C GLU A 336 23.51 6.51 -20.01
N ALA A 337 22.93 7.59 -19.50
CA ALA A 337 23.19 8.95 -20.01
C ALA A 337 24.68 9.34 -19.88
N ARG A 338 25.29 9.09 -18.73
CA ARG A 338 26.71 9.36 -18.52
C ARG A 338 27.63 8.51 -19.43
N THR A 339 27.26 7.24 -19.66
CA THR A 339 28.04 6.38 -20.55
C THR A 339 28.01 6.90 -21.99
N LYS A 340 26.84 7.34 -22.48
CA LYS A 340 26.71 7.95 -23.81
C LYS A 340 27.52 9.24 -23.96
N GLU A 341 27.49 10.13 -22.96
CA GLU A 341 28.30 11.35 -22.97
C GLU A 341 29.81 11.06 -23.03
N CYS A 342 30.26 10.01 -22.32
CA CYS A 342 31.66 9.57 -22.38
C CYS A 342 32.06 8.99 -23.78
N GLU A 343 31.16 8.25 -24.42
CA GLU A 343 31.36 7.70 -25.78
C GLU A 343 31.41 8.82 -26.82
N ASP A 344 30.48 9.78 -26.77
CA ASP A 344 30.43 10.91 -27.68
C ASP A 344 31.66 11.82 -27.56
N SER A 345 32.11 12.07 -26.34
CA SER A 345 33.33 12.85 -26.08
C SER A 345 34.59 12.14 -26.61
N SER A 346 34.65 10.82 -26.47
CA SER A 346 35.78 10.02 -26.96
C SER A 346 35.79 9.89 -28.49
N SER A 347 34.63 9.95 -29.14
CA SER A 347 34.51 9.92 -30.61
C SER A 347 34.84 11.27 -31.23
N SER A 348 34.53 12.37 -30.59
CA SER A 348 34.87 13.73 -31.04
C SER A 348 36.38 13.99 -30.97
N ASP A 349 37.09 13.49 -29.93
CA ASP A 349 38.52 13.63 -29.77
C ASP A 349 39.32 12.87 -30.86
N LYS A 350 38.85 11.66 -31.22
CA LYS A 350 39.43 10.85 -32.30
C LYS A 350 39.23 11.44 -33.68
N SER A 351 38.21 12.31 -33.88
CA SER A 351 37.97 12.97 -35.16
C SER A 351 38.86 14.18 -35.38
N GLN A 352 39.37 14.81 -34.32
CA GLN A 352 40.30 15.95 -34.38
C GLN A 352 41.75 15.51 -34.63
N ASP A 353 42.15 14.32 -34.14
CA ASP A 353 43.53 13.82 -34.34
C ASP A 353 43.79 13.28 -35.78
N ASN A 354 42.78 13.09 -36.63
CA ASN A 354 42.91 12.63 -37.99
C ASN A 354 43.03 13.77 -39.04
N HIS A 355 43.16 15.01 -38.63
CA HIS A 355 43.28 16.18 -39.52
C HIS A 355 44.64 16.90 -39.43
N PHE A 356 45.69 16.23 -38.94
CA PHE A 356 47.08 16.72 -39.06
C PHE A 356 47.95 15.83 -39.94
#